data_8ad05588ccd7075442a3639f7062ea6f
#
_entry.id   8ad05588ccd7075442a3639f7062ea6f
#
_cell.length_a   1.000
_cell.length_b   1.000
_cell.length_c   1.000
_cell.angle_alpha   90.00
_cell.angle_beta   90.00
_cell.angle_gamma   90.00
#
_symmetry.space_group_name_H-M   'P 1'
#
loop_
_entity.id
_entity.type
_entity.pdbx_description
1 polymer ?
#
loop_
_entity_poly.entity_id
_entity_poly.type
_entity_poly.pdbx_seq_one_letter_code
_entity_poly.pdbx_strand_id
1 'polypeptide(L)'
;PPEHLSRNGTFVGQHIYTPKLGAAVHINAFNFPCWGMLEKLAPTLLAGVPAIVKPASSTAYLTELMVRRMHASGILPDGALQLICGSVGNLFDHLICQDTIAFTGSKNTAEFLQAHPRVVSESVAFTAETDSLNSSILGPDALPGTPEFDLYIKEVTREMTSKAGQKCTAIRRIIAPSTIAGEVVEALSKSLAEVRIGNPASKDVDMGALASQGQRDEVRDRVLELAHQADVVFGGTDDFEVVDADAGKGAFFMPTLLHCEKPLTASAVHSVEAFGPVSTVLPYSDLDEAIELSRLGEGSLAGSIVTNDNAVARKLILGTAAYHGRMVVINRHCAAESTGHGSPLPHLVHGGPGRAGGGEEM
;
A
#
# COMPACT_ATOMS: atom_id res chain seq x y z
N PRO A 1 15.04 -24.88 -21.88
CA PRO A 1 15.65 -26.09 -22.45
C PRO A 1 14.82 -27.32 -22.12
N PRO A 2 14.84 -28.36 -22.95
CA PRO A 2 14.18 -29.63 -22.64
C PRO A 2 14.87 -30.33 -21.46
N GLU A 3 14.06 -30.97 -20.60
CA GLU A 3 14.53 -31.76 -19.47
C GLU A 3 14.42 -33.25 -19.78
N HIS A 4 15.51 -33.99 -19.64
CA HIS A 4 15.53 -35.45 -19.80
C HIS A 4 14.99 -36.10 -18.53
N LEU A 5 13.79 -36.70 -18.62
CA LEU A 5 13.05 -37.28 -17.50
C LEU A 5 13.25 -38.81 -17.41
N SER A 6 13.97 -39.41 -18.33
CA SER A 6 14.27 -40.84 -18.33
C SER A 6 15.78 -41.13 -18.40
N ARG A 7 16.19 -42.29 -17.89
CA ARG A 7 17.59 -42.72 -17.84
C ARG A 7 18.27 -42.75 -19.23
N ASN A 8 17.53 -43.06 -20.27
CA ASN A 8 18.06 -43.20 -21.64
C ASN A 8 17.75 -41.97 -22.52
N GLY A 9 17.25 -40.87 -21.93
CA GLY A 9 16.95 -39.63 -22.64
C GLY A 9 15.80 -39.71 -23.67
N THR A 10 15.04 -40.81 -23.65
CA THR A 10 13.92 -40.99 -24.60
C THR A 10 12.60 -40.36 -24.15
N PHE A 11 12.50 -40.01 -22.88
CA PHE A 11 11.39 -39.24 -22.30
C PHE A 11 11.87 -37.85 -21.94
N VAL A 12 11.30 -36.84 -22.62
CA VAL A 12 11.71 -35.45 -22.52
C VAL A 12 10.51 -34.59 -22.15
N GLY A 13 10.66 -33.77 -21.11
CA GLY A 13 9.73 -32.68 -20.74
C GLY A 13 10.17 -31.36 -21.34
N GLN A 14 9.23 -30.54 -21.78
CA GLN A 14 9.50 -29.18 -22.23
C GLN A 14 8.38 -28.23 -21.82
N HIS A 15 8.74 -27.10 -21.22
CA HIS A 15 7.80 -26.02 -20.95
C HIS A 15 7.69 -25.14 -22.20
N ILE A 16 6.47 -24.94 -22.67
CA ILE A 16 6.14 -24.04 -23.79
C ILE A 16 5.20 -22.97 -23.24
N TYR A 17 5.63 -21.72 -23.30
CA TYR A 17 4.82 -20.58 -22.89
C TYR A 17 4.08 -20.02 -24.09
N THR A 18 2.75 -19.92 -23.98
CA THR A 18 1.88 -19.31 -24.99
C THR A 18 1.03 -18.24 -24.35
N PRO A 19 0.67 -17.15 -25.08
CA PRO A 19 -0.26 -16.16 -24.55
C PRO A 19 -1.63 -16.80 -24.30
N LYS A 20 -2.36 -16.28 -23.30
CA LYS A 20 -3.79 -16.57 -23.16
C LYS A 20 -4.55 -16.00 -24.36
N LEU A 21 -5.67 -16.62 -24.70
CA LEU A 21 -6.52 -16.21 -25.86
C LEU A 21 -7.62 -15.20 -25.46
N GLY A 22 -7.70 -14.80 -24.19
CA GLY A 22 -8.63 -13.82 -23.65
C GLY A 22 -8.04 -12.44 -23.52
N ALA A 23 -8.61 -11.64 -22.62
CA ALA A 23 -8.16 -10.31 -22.25
C ALA A 23 -7.79 -10.23 -20.76
N ALA A 24 -6.95 -9.27 -20.41
CA ALA A 24 -6.66 -8.93 -19.04
C ALA A 24 -7.48 -7.70 -18.61
N VAL A 25 -8.35 -7.87 -17.62
CA VAL A 25 -9.15 -6.79 -17.05
C VAL A 25 -8.40 -6.20 -15.86
N HIS A 26 -7.98 -4.94 -15.99
CA HIS A 26 -7.26 -4.21 -14.95
C HIS A 26 -8.19 -3.20 -14.27
N ILE A 27 -8.50 -3.38 -13.00
CA ILE A 27 -9.27 -2.44 -12.19
C ILE A 27 -8.32 -1.76 -11.22
N ASN A 28 -8.11 -0.46 -11.39
CA ASN A 28 -7.05 0.29 -10.72
C ASN A 28 -7.60 1.25 -9.69
N ALA A 29 -6.85 1.44 -8.59
CA ALA A 29 -7.16 2.39 -7.53
C ALA A 29 -6.87 3.85 -7.96
N PHE A 30 -7.39 4.79 -7.17
CA PHE A 30 -7.28 6.23 -7.47
C PHE A 30 -5.91 6.81 -7.13
N ASN A 31 -5.17 6.22 -6.21
CA ASN A 31 -3.96 6.82 -5.63
C ASN A 31 -2.72 6.73 -6.53
N PHE A 32 -2.70 5.80 -7.49
CA PHE A 32 -1.64 5.68 -8.50
C PHE A 32 -2.23 5.52 -9.91
N PRO A 33 -2.94 6.53 -10.45
CA PRO A 33 -3.72 6.38 -11.68
C PRO A 33 -2.88 6.04 -12.93
N CYS A 34 -1.63 6.50 -12.98
CA CYS A 34 -0.71 6.21 -14.09
C CYS A 34 0.14 4.98 -13.81
N TRP A 35 0.81 4.96 -12.65
CA TRP A 35 1.66 3.83 -12.26
C TRP A 35 0.88 2.53 -12.16
N GLY A 36 -0.24 2.49 -11.43
CA GLY A 36 -1.05 1.29 -11.24
C GLY A 36 -1.63 0.73 -12.53
N MET A 37 -1.81 1.57 -13.59
CA MET A 37 -2.10 1.07 -14.92
C MET A 37 -0.86 0.44 -15.57
N LEU A 38 0.28 1.13 -15.53
CA LEU A 38 1.47 0.71 -16.28
C LEU A 38 2.09 -0.56 -15.73
N GLU A 39 2.11 -0.74 -14.40
CA GLU A 39 2.67 -1.94 -13.77
C GLU A 39 1.92 -3.23 -14.15
N LYS A 40 0.60 -3.15 -14.37
CA LYS A 40 -0.20 -4.28 -14.87
C LYS A 40 -0.14 -4.41 -16.39
N LEU A 41 -0.14 -3.27 -17.09
CA LEU A 41 -0.18 -3.25 -18.56
C LEU A 41 1.11 -3.78 -19.19
N ALA A 42 2.28 -3.42 -18.63
CA ALA A 42 3.55 -3.81 -19.21
C ALA A 42 3.74 -5.33 -19.28
N PRO A 43 3.61 -6.10 -18.17
CA PRO A 43 3.72 -7.56 -18.25
C PRO A 43 2.60 -8.19 -19.08
N THR A 44 1.38 -7.65 -19.07
CA THR A 44 0.26 -8.13 -19.86
C THR A 44 0.55 -8.07 -21.36
N LEU A 45 1.02 -6.92 -21.84
CA LEU A 45 1.39 -6.75 -23.27
C LEU A 45 2.62 -7.58 -23.64
N LEU A 46 3.62 -7.70 -22.76
CA LEU A 46 4.78 -8.58 -22.97
C LEU A 46 4.37 -10.05 -23.06
N ALA A 47 3.33 -10.46 -22.33
CA ALA A 47 2.75 -11.79 -22.42
C ALA A 47 1.88 -11.99 -23.69
N GLY A 48 1.72 -10.98 -24.54
CA GLY A 48 0.92 -11.04 -25.75
C GLY A 48 -0.59 -11.02 -25.53
N VAL A 49 -1.07 -10.49 -24.39
CA VAL A 49 -2.49 -10.43 -24.01
C VAL A 49 -2.99 -8.99 -24.12
N PRO A 50 -4.15 -8.72 -24.75
CA PRO A 50 -4.76 -7.39 -24.74
C PRO A 50 -5.32 -7.03 -23.37
N ALA A 51 -5.34 -5.74 -23.05
CA ALA A 51 -5.81 -5.23 -21.77
C ALA A 51 -7.05 -4.35 -21.89
N ILE A 52 -7.99 -4.52 -20.96
CA ILE A 52 -9.13 -3.63 -20.71
C ILE A 52 -8.87 -2.95 -19.36
N VAL A 53 -8.59 -1.65 -19.38
CA VAL A 53 -8.24 -0.89 -18.20
C VAL A 53 -9.44 -0.10 -17.70
N LYS A 54 -9.75 -0.23 -16.40
CA LYS A 54 -10.79 0.52 -15.71
C LYS A 54 -10.15 1.27 -14.52
N PRO A 55 -9.82 2.57 -14.67
CA PRO A 55 -9.33 3.38 -13.57
C PRO A 55 -10.44 3.72 -12.55
N ALA A 56 -10.05 4.13 -11.36
CA ALA A 56 -10.96 4.74 -10.41
C ALA A 56 -11.54 6.05 -10.98
N SER A 57 -12.85 6.27 -10.80
CA SER A 57 -13.56 7.40 -11.44
C SER A 57 -13.00 8.77 -11.05
N SER A 58 -12.56 8.93 -9.80
CA SER A 58 -12.03 10.22 -9.28
C SER A 58 -10.74 10.69 -9.98
N THR A 59 -9.96 9.78 -10.55
CA THR A 59 -8.68 10.09 -11.21
C THR A 59 -8.60 9.57 -12.65
N ALA A 60 -9.74 9.12 -13.20
CA ALA A 60 -9.82 8.53 -14.54
C ALA A 60 -9.33 9.49 -15.66
N TYR A 61 -9.46 10.80 -15.47
CA TYR A 61 -9.01 11.80 -16.44
C TYR A 61 -7.50 11.74 -16.71
N LEU A 62 -6.67 11.39 -15.71
CA LEU A 62 -5.23 11.22 -15.88
C LEU A 62 -4.91 9.99 -16.70
N THR A 63 -5.57 8.87 -16.38
CA THR A 63 -5.43 7.61 -17.13
C THR A 63 -5.91 7.77 -18.56
N GLU A 64 -7.03 8.45 -18.76
CA GLU A 64 -7.59 8.72 -20.11
C GLU A 64 -6.61 9.54 -20.98
N LEU A 65 -6.04 10.62 -20.41
CA LEU A 65 -5.05 11.44 -21.10
C LEU A 65 -3.82 10.59 -21.51
N MET A 66 -3.37 9.70 -20.64
CA MET A 66 -2.22 8.84 -20.91
C MET A 66 -2.56 7.82 -22.02
N VAL A 67 -3.70 7.13 -21.93
CA VAL A 67 -4.15 6.16 -22.94
C VAL A 67 -4.33 6.83 -24.29
N ARG A 68 -4.94 8.01 -24.34
CA ARG A 68 -5.08 8.80 -25.59
C ARG A 68 -3.73 9.09 -26.23
N ARG A 69 -2.70 9.45 -25.44
CA ARG A 69 -1.34 9.68 -25.94
C ARG A 69 -0.69 8.40 -26.43
N MET A 70 -0.88 7.29 -25.73
CA MET A 70 -0.38 5.98 -26.17
C MET A 70 -0.98 5.56 -27.51
N HIS A 71 -2.30 5.70 -27.69
CA HIS A 71 -2.94 5.46 -28.99
C HIS A 71 -2.42 6.39 -30.10
N ALA A 72 -2.30 7.67 -29.80
CA ALA A 72 -1.81 8.66 -30.78
C ALA A 72 -0.35 8.41 -31.22
N SER A 73 0.45 7.71 -30.42
CA SER A 73 1.82 7.35 -30.77
C SER A 73 1.94 6.27 -31.86
N GLY A 74 0.87 5.49 -32.10
CA GLY A 74 0.86 4.38 -33.04
C GLY A 74 1.78 3.19 -32.68
N ILE A 75 2.31 3.15 -31.44
CA ILE A 75 3.22 2.08 -31.00
C ILE A 75 2.45 0.79 -30.69
N LEU A 76 1.23 0.92 -30.14
CA LEU A 76 0.42 -0.23 -29.76
C LEU A 76 -0.42 -0.72 -30.95
N PRO A 77 -0.51 -2.04 -31.15
CA PRO A 77 -1.45 -2.62 -32.11
C PRO A 77 -2.90 -2.25 -31.78
N ASP A 78 -3.76 -2.20 -32.79
CA ASP A 78 -5.19 -1.98 -32.62
C ASP A 78 -5.79 -3.05 -31.68
N GLY A 79 -6.57 -2.59 -30.69
CA GLY A 79 -7.20 -3.47 -29.68
C GLY A 79 -6.29 -3.94 -28.53
N ALA A 80 -4.99 -3.67 -28.56
CA ALA A 80 -4.07 -4.09 -27.50
C ALA A 80 -4.38 -3.43 -26.14
N LEU A 81 -4.88 -2.18 -26.15
CA LEU A 81 -5.27 -1.44 -24.96
C LEU A 81 -6.62 -0.77 -25.15
N GLN A 82 -7.55 -1.07 -24.27
CA GLN A 82 -8.87 -0.46 -24.22
C GLN A 82 -9.14 0.17 -22.85
N LEU A 83 -9.96 1.22 -22.78
CA LEU A 83 -10.23 1.98 -21.58
C LEU A 83 -11.73 2.09 -21.32
N ILE A 84 -12.14 1.84 -20.08
CA ILE A 84 -13.50 2.06 -19.59
C ILE A 84 -13.45 3.11 -18.48
N CYS A 85 -13.91 4.33 -18.76
CA CYS A 85 -14.11 5.38 -17.75
C CYS A 85 -15.54 5.29 -17.21
N GLY A 86 -15.68 4.92 -15.92
CA GLY A 86 -16.98 4.74 -15.28
C GLY A 86 -17.20 3.33 -14.73
N SER A 87 -18.48 2.88 -14.71
CA SER A 87 -18.83 1.52 -14.27
C SER A 87 -18.37 0.47 -15.28
N VAL A 88 -18.02 -0.72 -14.80
CA VAL A 88 -17.75 -1.89 -15.66
C VAL A 88 -19.01 -2.44 -16.33
N GLY A 89 -20.21 -1.98 -15.92
CA GLY A 89 -21.47 -2.52 -16.43
C GLY A 89 -21.56 -4.04 -16.22
N ASN A 90 -21.86 -4.76 -17.31
CA ASN A 90 -21.94 -6.21 -17.33
C ASN A 90 -20.68 -6.89 -17.88
N LEU A 91 -19.52 -6.23 -17.83
CA LEU A 91 -18.26 -6.78 -18.38
C LEU A 91 -17.96 -8.19 -17.83
N PHE A 92 -18.22 -8.40 -16.54
CA PHE A 92 -17.93 -9.66 -15.87
C PHE A 92 -18.82 -10.82 -16.35
N ASP A 93 -20.01 -10.55 -16.90
CA ASP A 93 -20.87 -11.58 -17.48
C ASP A 93 -20.28 -12.22 -18.74
N HIS A 94 -19.29 -11.55 -19.36
CA HIS A 94 -18.65 -11.99 -20.60
C HIS A 94 -17.30 -12.69 -20.38
N LEU A 95 -16.82 -12.79 -19.13
CA LEU A 95 -15.54 -13.42 -18.82
C LEU A 95 -15.54 -14.91 -19.14
N ILE A 96 -14.39 -15.39 -19.61
CA ILE A 96 -14.11 -16.80 -19.90
C ILE A 96 -12.83 -17.27 -19.18
N CYS A 97 -12.58 -18.56 -19.15
CA CYS A 97 -11.41 -19.16 -18.49
C CYS A 97 -10.06 -18.69 -19.06
N GLN A 98 -10.03 -18.03 -20.21
CA GLN A 98 -8.82 -17.46 -20.80
C GLN A 98 -8.56 -16.01 -20.38
N ASP A 99 -9.52 -15.36 -19.74
CA ASP A 99 -9.35 -14.01 -19.20
C ASP A 99 -8.60 -14.00 -17.86
N THR A 100 -8.12 -12.83 -17.49
CA THR A 100 -7.51 -12.58 -16.16
C THR A 100 -8.04 -11.28 -15.60
N ILE A 101 -8.09 -11.18 -14.28
CA ILE A 101 -8.45 -9.96 -13.57
C ILE A 101 -7.29 -9.58 -12.66
N ALA A 102 -6.82 -8.34 -12.75
CA ALA A 102 -5.92 -7.72 -11.79
C ALA A 102 -6.63 -6.51 -11.14
N PHE A 103 -6.82 -6.59 -9.85
CA PHE A 103 -7.58 -5.61 -9.06
C PHE A 103 -6.69 -4.93 -8.03
N THR A 104 -6.77 -3.60 -7.93
CA THR A 104 -6.22 -2.82 -6.80
C THR A 104 -7.30 -1.93 -6.23
N GLY A 105 -7.60 -2.06 -4.94
CA GLY A 105 -8.63 -1.29 -4.28
C GLY A 105 -9.00 -1.84 -2.90
N SER A 106 -10.20 -1.55 -2.40
CA SER A 106 -10.64 -2.03 -1.09
C SER A 106 -10.88 -3.54 -1.07
N LYS A 107 -10.61 -4.16 0.10
CA LYS A 107 -10.86 -5.58 0.34
C LYS A 107 -12.31 -5.98 0.03
N ASN A 108 -13.29 -5.19 0.49
CA ASN A 108 -14.71 -5.47 0.25
C ASN A 108 -15.06 -5.52 -1.25
N THR A 109 -14.46 -4.63 -2.05
CA THR A 109 -14.66 -4.65 -3.50
C THR A 109 -14.00 -5.87 -4.13
N ALA A 110 -12.79 -6.25 -3.70
CA ALA A 110 -12.11 -7.44 -4.19
C ALA A 110 -12.94 -8.70 -3.91
N GLU A 111 -13.43 -8.88 -2.69
CA GLU A 111 -14.28 -10.00 -2.29
C GLU A 111 -15.57 -10.07 -3.12
N PHE A 112 -16.22 -8.93 -3.33
CA PHE A 112 -17.43 -8.84 -4.17
C PHE A 112 -17.15 -9.25 -5.62
N LEU A 113 -16.06 -8.78 -6.21
CA LEU A 113 -15.69 -9.10 -7.59
C LEU A 113 -15.24 -10.56 -7.74
N GLN A 114 -14.46 -11.06 -6.78
CA GLN A 114 -13.98 -12.45 -6.78
C GLN A 114 -15.12 -13.45 -6.62
N ALA A 115 -16.17 -13.10 -5.87
CA ALA A 115 -17.36 -13.92 -5.69
C ALA A 115 -18.33 -13.87 -6.88
N HIS A 116 -18.03 -13.09 -7.93
CA HIS A 116 -18.90 -13.01 -9.11
C HIS A 116 -19.12 -14.39 -9.74
N PRO A 117 -20.37 -14.81 -10.03
CA PRO A 117 -20.67 -16.18 -10.50
C PRO A 117 -19.82 -16.61 -11.70
N ARG A 118 -19.55 -15.69 -12.61
CA ARG A 118 -18.76 -15.96 -13.82
C ARG A 118 -17.27 -16.16 -13.50
N VAL A 119 -16.72 -15.37 -12.58
CA VAL A 119 -15.33 -15.55 -12.11
C VAL A 119 -15.13 -16.93 -11.51
N VAL A 120 -16.10 -17.37 -10.68
CA VAL A 120 -16.06 -18.68 -10.03
C VAL A 120 -16.28 -19.81 -11.04
N SER A 121 -17.34 -19.75 -11.87
CA SER A 121 -17.71 -20.85 -12.78
C SER A 121 -16.68 -21.07 -13.89
N GLU A 122 -16.05 -20.02 -14.39
CA GLU A 122 -15.03 -20.10 -15.43
C GLU A 122 -13.61 -20.25 -14.88
N SER A 123 -13.46 -20.24 -13.54
CA SER A 123 -12.14 -20.26 -12.88
C SER A 123 -11.21 -19.18 -13.42
N VAL A 124 -11.73 -17.95 -13.59
CA VAL A 124 -10.96 -16.81 -14.07
C VAL A 124 -9.84 -16.50 -13.09
N ALA A 125 -8.61 -16.36 -13.56
CA ALA A 125 -7.50 -15.97 -12.70
C ALA A 125 -7.73 -14.57 -12.15
N PHE A 126 -7.75 -14.45 -10.82
CA PHE A 126 -8.01 -13.20 -10.12
C PHE A 126 -6.84 -12.86 -9.18
N THR A 127 -6.18 -11.76 -9.44
CA THR A 127 -5.10 -11.22 -8.60
C THR A 127 -5.58 -9.93 -7.94
N ALA A 128 -5.35 -9.79 -6.64
CA ALA A 128 -5.77 -8.59 -5.90
C ALA A 128 -4.64 -8.04 -5.03
N GLU A 129 -4.49 -6.72 -5.04
CA GLU A 129 -3.85 -5.92 -4.00
C GLU A 129 -4.95 -5.13 -3.29
N THR A 130 -5.05 -5.31 -1.97
CA THR A 130 -6.15 -4.71 -1.19
C THR A 130 -5.62 -3.95 0.04
N ASP A 131 -6.44 -3.84 1.08
CA ASP A 131 -6.15 -3.09 2.30
C ASP A 131 -4.85 -3.54 2.97
N SER A 132 -4.11 -2.60 3.55
CA SER A 132 -2.86 -2.92 4.22
C SER A 132 -2.67 -2.10 5.50
N LEU A 133 -2.46 -2.78 6.62
CA LEU A 133 -2.09 -2.16 7.88
C LEU A 133 -0.58 -2.33 8.14
N ASN A 134 0.21 -1.72 7.27
CA ASN A 134 1.66 -1.81 7.31
C ASN A 134 2.22 -1.36 8.66
N SER A 135 3.15 -2.15 9.20
CA SER A 135 3.81 -1.85 10.46
C SER A 135 5.26 -1.41 10.26
N SER A 136 5.69 -0.49 11.10
CA SER A 136 7.11 -0.17 11.29
C SER A 136 7.48 -0.43 12.74
N ILE A 137 8.52 -1.23 12.97
CA ILE A 137 8.96 -1.66 14.30
C ILE A 137 10.27 -0.95 14.64
N LEU A 138 10.26 -0.18 15.74
CA LEU A 138 11.46 0.41 16.32
C LEU A 138 12.15 -0.60 17.24
N GLY A 139 13.41 -0.89 17.01
CA GLY A 139 14.19 -1.79 17.88
C GLY A 139 14.46 -1.20 19.26
N PRO A 140 14.67 -2.02 20.31
CA PRO A 140 14.93 -1.54 21.66
C PRO A 140 16.28 -0.82 21.83
N ASP A 141 17.18 -0.97 20.87
CA ASP A 141 18.48 -0.28 20.78
C ASP A 141 18.37 1.14 20.20
N ALA A 142 17.27 1.45 19.56
CA ALA A 142 17.03 2.74 18.90
C ALA A 142 16.45 3.78 19.88
N LEU A 143 17.25 4.16 20.86
CA LEU A 143 16.87 5.12 21.90
C LEU A 143 16.92 6.58 21.40
N PRO A 144 16.20 7.53 22.03
CA PRO A 144 16.32 8.95 21.74
C PRO A 144 17.78 9.42 21.74
N GLY A 145 18.16 10.16 20.68
CA GLY A 145 19.52 10.61 20.45
C GLY A 145 20.42 9.63 19.67
N THR A 146 19.90 8.46 19.30
CA THR A 146 20.59 7.56 18.34
C THR A 146 20.19 7.87 16.92
N PRO A 147 21.07 7.61 15.92
CA PRO A 147 20.70 7.77 14.50
C PRO A 147 19.49 6.94 14.08
N GLU A 148 19.29 5.77 14.65
CA GLU A 148 18.14 4.91 14.36
C GLU A 148 16.83 5.53 14.82
N PHE A 149 16.81 6.17 15.98
CA PHE A 149 15.63 6.91 16.45
C PHE A 149 15.27 8.04 15.47
N ASP A 150 16.24 8.86 15.09
CA ASP A 150 16.03 9.97 14.15
C ASP A 150 15.58 9.48 12.78
N LEU A 151 16.16 8.38 12.29
CA LEU A 151 15.75 7.72 11.05
C LEU A 151 14.31 7.22 11.11
N TYR A 152 13.91 6.65 12.25
CA TYR A 152 12.55 6.16 12.46
C TYR A 152 11.53 7.28 12.41
N ILE A 153 11.76 8.37 13.15
CA ILE A 153 10.88 9.55 13.15
C ILE A 153 10.74 10.13 11.75
N LYS A 154 11.87 10.29 11.04
CA LYS A 154 11.89 10.79 9.65
C LYS A 154 11.11 9.87 8.71
N GLU A 155 11.31 8.56 8.81
CA GLU A 155 10.66 7.58 7.93
C GLU A 155 9.15 7.54 8.15
N VAL A 156 8.71 7.49 9.42
CA VAL A 156 7.28 7.50 9.76
C VAL A 156 6.62 8.80 9.29
N THR A 157 7.22 9.96 9.57
CA THR A 157 6.70 11.24 9.11
C THR A 157 6.56 11.28 7.59
N ARG A 158 7.59 10.84 6.86
CA ARG A 158 7.56 10.76 5.41
C ARG A 158 6.43 9.86 4.89
N GLU A 159 6.26 8.68 5.49
CA GLU A 159 5.24 7.72 5.07
C GLU A 159 3.81 8.18 5.39
N MET A 160 3.63 8.94 6.47
CA MET A 160 2.35 9.57 6.81
C MET A 160 1.98 10.71 5.84
N THR A 161 2.95 11.48 5.37
CA THR A 161 2.69 12.74 4.65
C THR A 161 2.84 12.63 3.13
N SER A 162 3.67 11.70 2.63
CA SER A 162 3.80 11.45 1.19
C SER A 162 2.45 11.08 0.57
N LYS A 163 2.03 11.84 -0.46
CA LYS A 163 0.71 11.70 -1.11
C LYS A 163 -0.45 11.80 -0.11
N ALA A 164 -0.30 12.61 0.93
CA ALA A 164 -1.24 12.72 2.05
C ALA A 164 -1.58 11.37 2.68
N GLY A 165 -0.60 10.47 2.81
CA GLY A 165 -0.77 9.13 3.35
C GLY A 165 -1.61 8.18 2.49
N GLN A 166 -2.08 8.59 1.32
CA GLN A 166 -2.86 7.76 0.40
C GLN A 166 -1.96 6.85 -0.44
N LYS A 167 -1.18 6.04 0.25
CA LYS A 167 -0.31 4.98 -0.27
C LYS A 167 -0.71 3.65 0.33
N CYS A 168 -0.81 2.61 -0.49
CA CYS A 168 -1.07 1.25 -0.02
C CYS A 168 -0.01 0.75 0.97
N THR A 169 1.22 1.26 0.85
CA THR A 169 2.37 0.90 1.71
C THR A 169 2.61 1.87 2.86
N ALA A 170 1.80 2.92 3.08
CA ALA A 170 2.02 3.87 4.18
C ALA A 170 2.02 3.16 5.55
N ILE A 171 2.88 3.61 6.45
CA ILE A 171 2.93 3.10 7.82
C ILE A 171 1.64 3.49 8.55
N ARG A 172 0.84 2.50 8.95
CA ARG A 172 -0.39 2.69 9.73
C ARG A 172 -0.19 2.38 11.20
N ARG A 173 0.74 1.46 11.51
CA ARG A 173 1.00 0.97 12.84
C ARG A 173 2.47 1.18 13.19
N ILE A 174 2.71 2.04 14.18
CA ILE A 174 4.02 2.44 14.69
C ILE A 174 4.27 1.62 15.94
N ILE A 175 5.06 0.54 15.84
CA ILE A 175 5.31 -0.40 16.95
C ILE A 175 6.62 0.00 17.61
N ALA A 176 6.56 0.50 18.86
CA ALA A 176 7.70 1.05 19.56
C ALA A 176 7.86 0.48 20.99
N PRO A 177 9.10 0.40 21.55
CA PRO A 177 9.27 -0.03 22.93
C PRO A 177 8.44 0.82 23.90
N SER A 178 7.71 0.19 24.83
CA SER A 178 6.88 0.88 25.81
C SER A 178 7.66 1.86 26.68
N THR A 179 8.95 1.59 26.89
CA THR A 179 9.86 2.45 27.66
C THR A 179 10.15 3.81 27.03
N ILE A 180 9.94 3.96 25.72
CA ILE A 180 10.20 5.19 24.94
C ILE A 180 9.03 5.57 24.04
N ALA A 181 7.86 4.96 24.21
CA ALA A 181 6.69 5.26 23.37
C ALA A 181 6.24 6.73 23.52
N GLY A 182 6.38 7.31 24.71
CA GLY A 182 6.11 8.74 24.95
C GLY A 182 7.02 9.66 24.15
N GLU A 183 8.31 9.36 24.12
CA GLU A 183 9.31 10.12 23.34
C GLU A 183 9.08 9.98 21.83
N VAL A 184 8.62 8.80 21.37
CA VAL A 184 8.22 8.58 19.97
C VAL A 184 7.02 9.45 19.62
N VAL A 185 5.98 9.48 20.47
CA VAL A 185 4.80 10.34 20.29
C VAL A 185 5.20 11.82 20.24
N GLU A 186 6.03 12.28 21.17
CA GLU A 186 6.49 13.67 21.22
C GLU A 186 7.28 14.05 19.95
N ALA A 187 8.25 13.21 19.56
CA ALA A 187 9.09 13.46 18.40
C ALA A 187 8.29 13.46 17.09
N LEU A 188 7.35 12.51 16.92
CA LEU A 188 6.46 12.47 15.76
C LEU A 188 5.53 13.68 15.73
N SER A 189 4.91 14.04 16.87
CA SER A 189 4.02 15.20 16.95
C SER A 189 4.75 16.49 16.57
N LYS A 190 5.99 16.65 17.02
CA LYS A 190 6.83 17.78 16.63
C LYS A 190 7.15 17.78 15.13
N SER A 191 7.54 16.64 14.58
CA SER A 191 7.85 16.52 13.15
C SER A 191 6.62 16.77 12.27
N LEU A 192 5.45 16.27 12.68
CA LEU A 192 4.18 16.45 11.95
C LEU A 192 3.66 17.91 12.04
N ALA A 193 3.96 18.63 13.12
CA ALA A 193 3.60 20.05 13.26
C ALA A 193 4.37 20.96 12.28
N GLU A 194 5.51 20.52 11.78
CA GLU A 194 6.29 21.26 10.77
C GLU A 194 5.77 21.08 9.35
N VAL A 195 4.85 20.14 9.12
CA VAL A 195 4.32 19.81 7.79
C VAL A 195 3.36 20.90 7.32
N ARG A 196 3.72 21.60 6.26
CA ARG A 196 2.89 22.65 5.63
C ARG A 196 1.95 22.02 4.63
N ILE A 197 0.66 22.22 4.86
CA ILE A 197 -0.43 21.65 4.06
C ILE A 197 -0.94 22.70 3.08
N GLY A 198 -1.15 22.35 1.81
CA GLY A 198 -1.68 23.33 0.85
C GLY A 198 -1.59 22.92 -0.60
N ASN A 199 -1.42 23.91 -1.48
CA ASN A 199 -1.28 23.71 -2.91
C ASN A 199 0.05 22.99 -3.24
N PRO A 200 0.02 21.77 -3.77
CA PRO A 200 1.24 21.01 -4.06
C PRO A 200 2.12 21.61 -5.17
N ALA A 201 1.63 22.63 -5.89
CA ALA A 201 2.44 23.39 -6.85
C ALA A 201 3.31 24.45 -6.17
N SER A 202 3.02 24.82 -4.92
CA SER A 202 3.83 25.73 -4.13
C SER A 202 5.07 25.02 -3.56
N LYS A 203 6.22 25.69 -3.60
CA LYS A 203 7.47 25.19 -3.01
C LYS A 203 7.45 25.18 -1.49
N ASP A 204 6.53 25.93 -0.91
CA ASP A 204 6.36 26.08 0.54
C ASP A 204 5.36 25.06 1.12
N VAL A 205 4.94 24.07 0.35
CA VAL A 205 4.00 23.04 0.75
C VAL A 205 4.67 21.66 0.74
N ASP A 206 4.50 20.94 1.84
CA ASP A 206 5.06 19.59 2.04
C ASP A 206 4.01 18.50 1.74
N MET A 207 2.71 18.80 1.98
CA MET A 207 1.61 17.86 1.77
C MET A 207 0.41 18.52 1.09
N GLY A 208 -0.10 17.91 0.02
CA GLY A 208 -1.31 18.33 -0.67
C GLY A 208 -2.59 17.77 -0.05
N ALA A 209 -3.72 17.99 -0.77
CA ALA A 209 -5.01 17.46 -0.39
C ALA A 209 -5.13 15.95 -0.67
N LEU A 210 -6.09 15.30 -0.01
CA LEU A 210 -6.59 13.98 -0.36
C LEU A 210 -7.24 13.99 -1.76
N ALA A 211 -7.41 12.82 -2.34
CA ALA A 211 -7.88 12.67 -3.73
C ALA A 211 -9.30 13.24 -3.97
N SER A 212 -10.15 13.27 -2.96
CA SER A 212 -11.51 13.82 -3.04
C SER A 212 -12.10 14.15 -1.67
N GLN A 213 -13.20 14.93 -1.66
CA GLN A 213 -13.95 15.21 -0.44
C GLN A 213 -14.48 13.92 0.21
N GLY A 214 -14.99 12.98 -0.61
CA GLY A 214 -15.46 11.69 -0.11
C GLY A 214 -14.36 10.87 0.59
N GLN A 215 -13.11 10.95 0.07
CA GLN A 215 -11.97 10.33 0.74
C GLN A 215 -11.61 11.03 2.05
N ARG A 216 -11.72 12.35 2.11
CA ARG A 216 -11.52 13.09 3.37
C ARG A 216 -12.55 12.69 4.43
N ASP A 217 -13.80 12.59 4.04
CA ASP A 217 -14.89 12.24 4.95
C ASP A 217 -14.73 10.80 5.44
N GLU A 218 -14.36 9.87 4.57
CA GLU A 218 -14.03 8.49 4.93
C GLU A 218 -12.86 8.41 5.94
N VAL A 219 -11.76 9.13 5.69
CA VAL A 219 -10.62 9.15 6.62
C VAL A 219 -11.04 9.70 7.98
N ARG A 220 -11.90 10.73 8.01
CA ARG A 220 -12.46 11.28 9.27
C ARG A 220 -13.25 10.24 10.04
N ASP A 221 -14.14 9.51 9.36
CA ASP A 221 -14.94 8.45 9.98
C ASP A 221 -14.04 7.33 10.54
N ARG A 222 -12.99 6.95 9.82
CA ARG A 222 -12.01 5.96 10.31
C ARG A 222 -11.20 6.45 11.51
N VAL A 223 -10.83 7.74 11.56
CA VAL A 223 -10.19 8.32 12.75
C VAL A 223 -11.13 8.28 13.95
N LEU A 224 -12.41 8.59 13.78
CA LEU A 224 -13.40 8.49 14.85
C LEU A 224 -13.56 7.03 15.34
N GLU A 225 -13.56 6.06 14.43
CA GLU A 225 -13.60 4.64 14.78
C GLU A 225 -12.36 4.21 15.58
N LEU A 226 -11.16 4.60 15.15
CA LEU A 226 -9.91 4.34 15.86
C LEU A 226 -9.89 5.02 17.25
N ALA A 227 -10.44 6.23 17.36
CA ALA A 227 -10.49 7.01 18.60
C ALA A 227 -11.36 6.38 19.72
N HIS A 228 -12.15 5.35 19.41
CA HIS A 228 -12.82 4.56 20.45
C HIS A 228 -11.86 3.68 21.27
N GLN A 229 -10.66 3.39 20.74
CA GLN A 229 -9.69 2.47 21.36
C GLN A 229 -8.25 3.03 21.42
N ALA A 230 -8.04 4.24 20.91
CA ALA A 230 -6.76 4.94 20.93
C ALA A 230 -6.97 6.45 21.09
N ASP A 231 -6.10 7.12 21.81
CA ASP A 231 -6.16 8.56 22.01
C ASP A 231 -5.57 9.30 20.82
N VAL A 232 -6.26 10.34 20.32
CA VAL A 232 -5.68 11.26 19.34
C VAL A 232 -4.70 12.18 20.06
N VAL A 233 -3.41 12.01 19.80
CA VAL A 233 -2.32 12.75 20.47
C VAL A 233 -1.78 13.90 19.63
N PHE A 234 -2.05 13.91 18.32
CA PHE A 234 -1.74 15.02 17.41
C PHE A 234 -2.74 15.04 16.24
N GLY A 235 -3.09 16.24 15.77
CA GLY A 235 -4.04 16.39 14.65
C GLY A 235 -5.50 16.15 15.08
N GLY A 236 -6.27 15.51 14.18
CA GLY A 236 -7.68 15.20 14.45
C GLY A 236 -8.61 16.42 14.46
N THR A 237 -8.15 17.56 13.98
CA THR A 237 -8.88 18.83 13.91
C THR A 237 -8.93 19.37 12.50
N ASP A 238 -9.94 20.17 12.19
CA ASP A 238 -10.05 20.96 10.95
C ASP A 238 -9.45 22.37 11.08
N ASP A 239 -8.98 22.76 12.28
CA ASP A 239 -8.37 24.07 12.56
C ASP A 239 -6.85 24.00 12.26
N PHE A 240 -6.49 24.21 11.00
CA PHE A 240 -5.12 24.29 10.53
C PHE A 240 -5.01 25.23 9.33
N GLU A 241 -3.82 25.80 9.13
CA GLU A 241 -3.54 26.68 8.01
C GLU A 241 -3.38 25.89 6.70
N VAL A 242 -3.97 26.40 5.61
CA VAL A 242 -3.79 25.85 4.25
C VAL A 242 -3.05 26.88 3.41
N VAL A 243 -1.86 26.53 2.96
CA VAL A 243 -0.94 27.40 2.22
C VAL A 243 -1.31 27.44 0.73
N ASP A 244 -1.44 28.65 0.17
CA ASP A 244 -1.66 28.88 -1.26
C ASP A 244 -2.86 28.14 -1.87
N ALA A 245 -3.88 27.84 -1.06
CA ALA A 245 -5.11 27.19 -1.53
C ALA A 245 -6.35 27.62 -0.72
N ASP A 246 -7.52 27.35 -1.27
CA ASP A 246 -8.80 27.57 -0.60
C ASP A 246 -9.16 26.31 0.21
N ALA A 247 -9.08 26.41 1.54
CA ALA A 247 -9.40 25.33 2.46
C ALA A 247 -10.84 24.79 2.27
N GLY A 248 -11.79 25.62 1.84
CA GLY A 248 -13.19 25.23 1.62
C GLY A 248 -13.41 24.42 0.34
N LYS A 249 -12.48 24.45 -0.60
CA LYS A 249 -12.58 23.74 -1.89
C LYS A 249 -11.72 22.48 -1.96
N GLY A 250 -10.60 22.42 -1.22
CA GLY A 250 -9.72 21.27 -1.20
C GLY A 250 -10.13 20.22 -0.17
N ALA A 251 -9.78 18.96 -0.43
CA ALA A 251 -9.94 17.87 0.53
C ALA A 251 -8.73 17.79 1.48
N PHE A 252 -8.34 18.92 2.07
CA PHE A 252 -7.21 18.98 2.99
C PHE A 252 -7.51 18.25 4.30
N PHE A 253 -6.50 17.61 4.85
CA PHE A 253 -6.60 16.83 6.09
C PHE A 253 -5.30 16.96 6.88
N MET A 254 -5.42 17.26 8.16
CA MET A 254 -4.26 17.38 9.04
C MET A 254 -3.67 15.99 9.35
N PRO A 255 -2.34 15.78 9.28
CA PRO A 255 -1.73 14.55 9.77
C PRO A 255 -2.21 14.24 11.19
N THR A 256 -2.64 13.01 11.41
CA THR A 256 -3.25 12.61 12.68
C THR A 256 -2.51 11.43 13.26
N LEU A 257 -2.01 11.59 14.49
CA LEU A 257 -1.33 10.56 15.26
C LEU A 257 -2.20 10.11 16.42
N LEU A 258 -2.38 8.79 16.52
CA LEU A 258 -3.07 8.17 17.66
C LEU A 258 -2.06 7.40 18.52
N HIS A 259 -2.39 7.20 19.78
CA HIS A 259 -1.65 6.35 20.72
C HIS A 259 -2.61 5.35 21.38
N CYS A 260 -2.30 4.07 21.31
CA CYS A 260 -3.09 2.99 21.91
C CYS A 260 -2.31 2.37 23.07
N GLU A 261 -2.73 2.63 24.32
CA GLU A 261 -2.03 2.13 25.50
C GLU A 261 -2.06 0.59 25.64
N LYS A 262 -3.12 -0.06 25.13
CA LYS A 262 -3.34 -1.52 25.29
C LYS A 262 -3.55 -2.17 23.92
N PRO A 263 -2.52 -2.16 23.05
CA PRO A 263 -2.70 -2.55 21.67
C PRO A 263 -3.09 -4.02 21.47
N LEU A 264 -2.67 -4.95 22.31
CA LEU A 264 -3.05 -6.36 22.19
C LEU A 264 -4.57 -6.62 22.35
N THR A 265 -5.29 -5.72 22.99
CA THR A 265 -6.74 -5.86 23.25
C THR A 265 -7.60 -4.91 22.42
N ALA A 266 -6.97 -4.01 21.67
CA ALA A 266 -7.62 -3.01 20.85
C ALA A 266 -7.78 -3.52 19.41
N SER A 267 -8.95 -4.03 19.06
CA SER A 267 -9.20 -4.60 17.73
C SER A 267 -9.17 -3.57 16.59
N ALA A 268 -9.65 -2.35 16.82
CA ALA A 268 -9.74 -1.33 15.79
C ALA A 268 -8.38 -0.97 15.18
N VAL A 269 -7.32 -0.85 16.00
CA VAL A 269 -5.98 -0.50 15.51
C VAL A 269 -5.35 -1.59 14.62
N HIS A 270 -5.95 -2.79 14.60
CA HIS A 270 -5.50 -3.92 13.79
C HIS A 270 -6.48 -4.27 12.65
N SER A 271 -7.64 -3.61 12.57
CA SER A 271 -8.67 -3.90 11.56
C SER A 271 -9.06 -2.71 10.70
N VAL A 272 -8.94 -1.48 11.23
CA VAL A 272 -9.38 -0.26 10.56
C VAL A 272 -8.22 0.40 9.82
N GLU A 273 -8.35 0.54 8.51
CA GLU A 273 -7.43 1.35 7.70
C GLU A 273 -8.03 2.74 7.45
N ALA A 274 -7.39 3.77 8.01
CA ALA A 274 -7.64 5.16 7.62
C ALA A 274 -6.72 5.52 6.46
N PHE A 275 -7.24 5.49 5.22
CA PHE A 275 -6.44 5.68 3.99
C PHE A 275 -6.11 7.15 3.75
N GLY A 276 -5.35 7.73 4.67
CA GLY A 276 -4.93 9.13 4.74
C GLY A 276 -3.69 9.29 5.60
N PRO A 277 -3.33 10.52 6.01
CA PRO A 277 -2.14 10.81 6.80
C PRO A 277 -2.38 10.46 8.29
N VAL A 278 -2.69 9.18 8.56
CA VAL A 278 -3.09 8.68 9.89
C VAL A 278 -2.26 7.47 10.27
N SER A 279 -1.71 7.47 11.49
CA SER A 279 -0.99 6.34 12.06
C SER A 279 -1.24 6.23 13.56
N THR A 280 -1.07 5.00 14.11
CA THR A 280 -1.26 4.72 15.53
C THR A 280 0.01 4.17 16.15
N VAL A 281 0.45 4.75 17.27
CA VAL A 281 1.56 4.24 18.09
C VAL A 281 1.06 3.11 18.96
N LEU A 282 1.74 1.97 18.89
CA LEU A 282 1.44 0.72 19.58
C LEU A 282 2.67 0.34 20.43
N PRO A 283 2.65 0.57 21.76
CA PRO A 283 3.76 0.20 22.65
C PRO A 283 3.90 -1.33 22.75
N TYR A 284 5.14 -1.82 22.85
CA TYR A 284 5.43 -3.22 23.16
C TYR A 284 6.39 -3.33 24.36
N SER A 285 6.29 -4.41 25.12
CA SER A 285 7.14 -4.70 26.28
C SER A 285 8.39 -5.53 25.93
N ASP A 286 8.27 -6.42 24.96
CA ASP A 286 9.36 -7.25 24.45
C ASP A 286 9.20 -7.58 22.95
N LEU A 287 10.21 -8.23 22.35
CA LEU A 287 10.21 -8.54 20.92
C LEU A 287 9.14 -9.55 20.51
N ASP A 288 8.68 -10.42 21.40
CA ASP A 288 7.63 -11.37 21.09
C ASP A 288 6.27 -10.67 21.00
N GLU A 289 6.02 -9.71 21.86
CA GLU A 289 4.86 -8.83 21.78
C GLU A 289 4.91 -7.95 20.52
N ALA A 290 6.07 -7.40 20.16
CA ALA A 290 6.22 -6.64 18.91
C ALA A 290 5.89 -7.49 17.67
N ILE A 291 6.30 -8.76 17.66
CA ILE A 291 5.97 -9.72 16.61
C ILE A 291 4.46 -9.98 16.58
N GLU A 292 3.84 -10.19 17.74
CA GLU A 292 2.39 -10.41 17.82
C GLU A 292 1.60 -9.20 17.33
N LEU A 293 1.92 -8.00 17.79
CA LEU A 293 1.31 -6.76 17.32
C LEU A 293 1.41 -6.62 15.78
N SER A 294 2.56 -6.96 15.21
CA SER A 294 2.73 -6.94 13.76
C SER A 294 1.78 -7.92 13.06
N ARG A 295 1.64 -9.14 13.58
CA ARG A 295 0.80 -10.22 13.03
C ARG A 295 -0.70 -9.92 13.12
N LEU A 296 -1.15 -9.23 14.16
CA LEU A 296 -2.56 -8.84 14.34
C LEU A 296 -3.13 -7.99 13.18
N GLY A 297 -2.28 -7.44 12.32
CA GLY A 297 -2.72 -6.81 11.06
C GLY A 297 -3.22 -7.77 9.98
N GLU A 298 -3.09 -9.10 10.18
CA GLU A 298 -3.61 -10.16 9.32
C GLU A 298 -3.13 -10.11 7.85
N GLY A 299 -2.01 -9.49 7.61
CA GLY A 299 -1.40 -9.31 6.31
C GLY A 299 -1.13 -7.85 5.96
N SER A 300 0.01 -7.63 5.33
CA SER A 300 0.47 -6.30 4.92
C SER A 300 1.31 -6.39 3.65
N LEU A 301 1.32 -5.32 2.87
CA LEU A 301 2.16 -5.20 1.68
C LEU A 301 3.63 -5.01 2.06
N ALA A 302 3.89 -4.15 3.04
CA ALA A 302 5.23 -3.78 3.44
C ALA A 302 5.38 -3.71 4.96
N GLY A 303 6.58 -3.99 5.44
CA GLY A 303 6.99 -3.76 6.82
C GLY A 303 8.41 -3.20 6.90
N SER A 304 8.71 -2.49 7.97
CA SER A 304 10.08 -2.04 8.25
C SER A 304 10.47 -2.29 9.69
N ILE A 305 11.76 -2.47 9.88
CA ILE A 305 12.39 -2.62 11.18
C ILE A 305 13.54 -1.62 11.24
N VAL A 306 13.56 -0.76 12.25
CA VAL A 306 14.63 0.20 12.44
C VAL A 306 15.43 -0.20 13.68
N THR A 307 16.61 -0.73 13.49
CA THR A 307 17.53 -1.23 14.52
C THR A 307 18.94 -1.35 13.97
N ASN A 308 19.94 -1.15 14.83
CA ASN A 308 21.34 -1.44 14.51
C ASN A 308 21.82 -2.79 15.09
N ASP A 309 20.94 -3.51 15.77
CA ASP A 309 21.21 -4.84 16.31
C ASP A 309 20.75 -5.94 15.34
N ASN A 310 21.71 -6.67 14.78
CA ASN A 310 21.42 -7.75 13.83
C ASN A 310 20.65 -8.93 14.45
N ALA A 311 20.77 -9.19 15.76
CA ALA A 311 20.02 -10.25 16.43
C ALA A 311 18.54 -9.84 16.58
N VAL A 312 18.29 -8.59 16.94
CA VAL A 312 16.95 -7.99 16.96
C VAL A 312 16.33 -8.02 15.57
N ALA A 313 17.03 -7.52 14.55
CA ALA A 313 16.56 -7.54 13.17
C ALA A 313 16.18 -8.95 12.72
N ARG A 314 17.05 -9.92 12.95
CA ARG A 314 16.79 -11.33 12.59
C ARG A 314 15.57 -11.91 13.30
N LYS A 315 15.43 -11.68 14.63
CA LYS A 315 14.27 -12.18 15.39
C LYS A 315 12.97 -11.60 14.86
N LEU A 316 12.93 -10.29 14.62
CA LEU A 316 11.74 -9.61 14.11
C LEU A 316 11.40 -10.06 12.68
N ILE A 317 12.39 -10.16 11.76
CA ILE A 317 12.14 -10.64 10.39
C ILE A 317 11.53 -12.04 10.43
N LEU A 318 12.18 -12.99 11.12
CA LEU A 318 11.69 -14.37 11.18
C LEU A 318 10.31 -14.48 11.82
N GLY A 319 10.00 -13.60 12.75
CA GLY A 319 8.70 -13.53 13.41
C GLY A 319 7.58 -12.94 12.57
N THR A 320 7.87 -12.01 11.66
CA THR A 320 6.84 -11.18 10.99
C THR A 320 6.76 -11.39 9.47
N ALA A 321 7.81 -11.89 8.82
CA ALA A 321 7.90 -11.95 7.35
C ALA A 321 6.73 -12.70 6.69
N ALA A 322 6.19 -13.75 7.32
CA ALA A 322 5.06 -14.50 6.78
C ALA A 322 3.75 -13.69 6.65
N TYR A 323 3.68 -12.54 7.31
CA TYR A 323 2.54 -11.62 7.29
C TYR A 323 2.75 -10.38 6.42
N HIS A 324 3.88 -10.29 5.71
CA HIS A 324 4.24 -9.14 4.87
C HIS A 324 4.68 -9.60 3.49
N GLY A 325 4.32 -8.85 2.46
CA GLY A 325 4.84 -9.09 1.11
C GLY A 325 6.34 -8.84 1.04
N ARG A 326 6.81 -7.77 1.67
CA ARG A 326 8.23 -7.42 1.79
C ARG A 326 8.56 -6.74 3.10
N MET A 327 9.82 -6.91 3.54
CA MET A 327 10.35 -6.29 4.76
C MET A 327 11.66 -5.56 4.46
N VAL A 328 11.85 -4.39 5.06
CA VAL A 328 13.11 -3.65 5.00
C VAL A 328 13.67 -3.45 6.42
N VAL A 329 14.99 -3.64 6.57
CA VAL A 329 15.73 -3.24 7.78
C VAL A 329 16.48 -1.95 7.48
N ILE A 330 16.27 -0.93 8.30
CA ILE A 330 16.87 0.38 8.14
C ILE A 330 17.75 0.66 9.37
N ASN A 331 18.97 1.10 9.14
CA ASN A 331 19.90 1.54 10.16
C ASN A 331 20.85 2.61 9.61
N ARG A 332 21.73 3.15 10.45
CA ARG A 332 22.71 4.18 10.08
C ARG A 332 23.61 3.79 8.92
N HIS A 333 23.85 2.52 8.68
CA HIS A 333 24.76 2.05 7.65
C HIS A 333 24.13 1.98 6.25
N CYS A 334 22.82 1.77 6.17
CA CYS A 334 22.11 1.69 4.89
C CYS A 334 21.23 2.93 4.59
N ALA A 335 21.02 3.83 5.56
CA ALA A 335 20.06 4.92 5.45
C ALA A 335 20.29 5.85 4.26
N ALA A 336 21.55 6.09 3.87
CA ALA A 336 21.88 6.96 2.75
C ALA A 336 21.49 6.39 1.38
N GLU A 337 21.40 5.06 1.25
CA GLU A 337 21.11 4.35 -0.01
C GLU A 337 19.74 3.64 0.03
N SER A 338 19.11 3.56 1.21
CA SER A 338 17.80 2.91 1.38
C SER A 338 16.72 3.66 0.62
N THR A 339 15.88 2.90 -0.09
CA THR A 339 14.67 3.43 -0.75
C THR A 339 13.51 3.66 0.23
N GLY A 340 13.65 3.19 1.47
CA GLY A 340 12.68 3.35 2.55
C GLY A 340 11.60 2.27 2.60
N HIS A 341 10.64 2.47 3.51
CA HIS A 341 9.65 1.48 3.92
C HIS A 341 8.83 0.88 2.76
N GLY A 342 8.31 1.70 1.88
CA GLY A 342 7.27 1.28 0.94
C GLY A 342 7.73 1.05 -0.50
N SER A 343 9.02 1.21 -0.82
CA SER A 343 9.48 1.18 -2.22
C SER A 343 9.37 -0.22 -2.84
N PRO A 344 8.66 -0.35 -3.98
CA PRO A 344 8.62 -1.58 -4.75
C PRO A 344 9.87 -1.68 -5.63
N LEU A 345 10.83 -2.52 -5.25
CA LEU A 345 11.97 -2.85 -6.11
C LEU A 345 11.62 -4.04 -7.01
N PRO A 346 12.14 -4.13 -8.25
CA PRO A 346 11.72 -5.14 -9.23
C PRO A 346 11.90 -6.59 -8.80
N HIS A 347 12.77 -6.86 -7.82
CA HIS A 347 13.03 -8.22 -7.31
C HIS A 347 12.33 -8.50 -5.97
N LEU A 348 11.49 -7.59 -5.50
CA LEU A 348 10.69 -7.76 -4.29
C LEU A 348 9.24 -8.05 -4.66
N VAL A 349 8.55 -8.78 -3.79
CA VAL A 349 7.11 -9.04 -3.94
C VAL A 349 6.33 -7.72 -3.85
N HIS A 350 5.54 -7.43 -4.86
CA HIS A 350 4.58 -6.33 -4.89
C HIS A 350 3.18 -6.89 -4.68
N GLY A 351 2.86 -7.16 -3.47
CA GLY A 351 1.64 -7.80 -3.00
C GLY A 351 1.80 -8.14 -1.52
N GLY A 352 0.89 -8.92 -0.97
CA GLY A 352 0.98 -9.36 0.42
C GLY A 352 -0.09 -10.38 0.78
N PRO A 353 0.12 -11.14 1.86
CA PRO A 353 -0.81 -12.19 2.28
C PRO A 353 -2.07 -11.63 2.95
N GLY A 354 -3.06 -12.48 3.13
CA GLY A 354 -4.26 -12.23 3.92
C GLY A 354 -5.04 -11.01 3.44
N ARG A 355 -5.24 -10.03 4.33
CA ARG A 355 -6.00 -8.81 4.00
C ARG A 355 -5.39 -7.99 2.86
N ALA A 356 -4.10 -8.17 2.57
CA ALA A 356 -3.44 -7.49 1.45
C ALA A 356 -3.78 -8.08 0.07
N GLY A 357 -4.64 -9.09 -0.01
CA GLY A 357 -5.22 -9.64 -1.22
C GLY A 357 -4.64 -10.97 -1.68
N GLY A 358 -3.45 -11.35 -1.22
CA GLY A 358 -2.79 -12.63 -1.55
C GLY A 358 -2.21 -12.71 -2.96
N GLY A 359 -2.36 -11.68 -3.77
CA GLY A 359 -1.82 -11.60 -5.12
C GLY A 359 -0.46 -10.93 -5.18
N GLU A 360 0.18 -11.07 -6.33
CA GLU A 360 1.38 -10.32 -6.72
C GLU A 360 1.03 -9.51 -7.98
N GLU A 361 1.33 -8.20 -7.98
CA GLU A 361 0.88 -7.31 -9.07
C GLU A 361 1.80 -7.32 -10.29
N MET A 362 3.08 -7.72 -10.13
CA MET A 362 4.08 -7.71 -11.20
C MET A 362 4.63 -9.11 -11.47
#